data_259621d74086ac1664f98cd96d7ca833
#
_entry.id   259621d74086ac1664f98cd96d7ca833
#
_cell.length_a   1.000
_cell.length_b   1.000
_cell.length_c   1.000
_cell.angle_alpha   90.00
_cell.angle_beta   90.00
_cell.angle_gamma   90.00
#
_symmetry.space_group_name_H-M   'P 1'
#
loop_
_entity.id
_entity.type
_entity.pdbx_description
1 polymer ?
#
loop_
_entity_poly.entity_id
_entity_poly.type
_entity_poly.pdbx_seq_one_letter_code
_entity_poly.pdbx_strand_id
1 'polypeptide(L)'
;MKEKRDCKIVQDLLPNYVENLTNEETNSFIEEHLKECSECQKVLENMQKEIKVSNAQRDDREVKYIKKYNKKLKILKYALLAIMLIYIIVVGRRTIIMFSLSRKANANKANDNYYEKLYSYQGEILTITESYNKGEDYLTTLTRVVNGSNIQKITYYKKGEEQLFITESEGKKHVLDAETMIGGHILPVTYVSNGILANLQYALITGIDSTYCNGKECYVIKGNSYERYIDKETGLAVRNIDKSNKEITRKNDAIVDYEYKFNIVKNSDIVKPDTTDIVGTYKNLYNN
;
A
#
# COMPACT_ATOMS: atom_id res chain seq x y z
N MET A 1 -78.34 38.53 31.38
CA MET A 1 -77.57 38.91 30.17
C MET A 1 -76.03 39.03 30.43
N LYS A 2 -75.63 39.35 31.63
CA LYS A 2 -74.20 39.48 32.01
C LYS A 2 -73.48 38.13 31.95
N GLU A 3 -74.05 37.06 32.54
CA GLU A 3 -73.45 35.70 32.57
C GLU A 3 -73.12 35.11 31.20
N LYS A 4 -73.97 35.23 30.21
CA LYS A 4 -73.73 34.72 28.84
C LYS A 4 -72.58 35.43 28.11
N ARG A 5 -72.31 36.68 28.47
CA ARG A 5 -71.22 37.46 27.91
C ARG A 5 -69.87 37.10 28.51
N ASP A 6 -69.88 36.86 29.82
CA ASP A 6 -68.68 36.44 30.54
C ASP A 6 -68.19 35.00 30.15
N CYS A 7 -69.14 34.07 29.90
CA CYS A 7 -68.83 32.76 29.36
C CYS A 7 -68.07 32.79 28.03
N LYS A 8 -68.47 33.66 27.11
CA LYS A 8 -67.79 33.81 25.80
C LYS A 8 -66.41 34.40 25.93
N ILE A 9 -66.21 35.35 26.81
CA ILE A 9 -64.93 35.97 27.09
C ILE A 9 -63.97 34.90 27.72
N VAL A 10 -64.48 34.15 28.71
CA VAL A 10 -63.66 33.10 29.31
C VAL A 10 -63.33 32.00 28.34
N GLN A 11 -64.27 31.52 27.50
CA GLN A 11 -63.96 30.52 26.47
C GLN A 11 -62.89 30.94 25.50
N ASP A 12 -62.90 32.24 25.09
CA ASP A 12 -61.85 32.81 24.19
C ASP A 12 -60.48 32.89 24.89
N LEU A 13 -60.43 33.03 26.21
CA LEU A 13 -59.18 33.09 26.98
C LEU A 13 -58.66 31.74 27.43
N LEU A 14 -59.49 30.66 27.49
CA LEU A 14 -59.10 29.34 27.94
C LEU A 14 -57.89 28.73 27.21
N PRO A 15 -57.72 28.86 25.89
CA PRO A 15 -56.55 28.37 25.21
C PRO A 15 -55.26 28.96 25.79
N ASN A 16 -55.21 30.31 25.93
CA ASN A 16 -54.06 30.99 26.50
C ASN A 16 -53.84 30.68 27.98
N TYR A 17 -54.93 30.50 28.74
CA TYR A 17 -54.86 30.10 30.14
C TYR A 17 -54.26 28.69 30.33
N VAL A 18 -54.61 27.73 29.51
CA VAL A 18 -54.06 26.35 29.57
C VAL A 18 -52.59 26.33 29.19
N GLU A 19 -52.15 27.23 28.33
CA GLU A 19 -50.74 27.37 27.91
C GLU A 19 -49.92 28.28 28.84
N ASN A 20 -50.49 28.75 29.97
CA ASN A 20 -49.87 29.72 30.91
C ASN A 20 -49.42 31.03 30.26
N LEU A 21 -50.14 31.51 29.30
CA LEU A 21 -49.83 32.75 28.55
C LEU A 21 -50.67 33.97 29.02
N THR A 22 -51.49 33.81 30.05
CA THR A 22 -52.31 34.86 30.67
C THR A 22 -51.60 35.45 31.91
N ASN A 23 -51.93 36.72 32.24
CA ASN A 23 -51.43 37.39 33.43
C ASN A 23 -52.25 37.02 34.68
N GLU A 24 -51.78 37.37 35.88
CA GLU A 24 -52.42 37.02 37.17
C GLU A 24 -53.82 37.55 37.33
N GLU A 25 -54.11 38.77 36.83
CA GLU A 25 -55.44 39.36 36.91
C GLU A 25 -56.42 38.60 35.98
N THR A 26 -55.98 38.24 34.77
CA THR A 26 -56.76 37.42 33.84
C THR A 26 -57.00 36.01 34.42
N ASN A 27 -55.99 35.39 35.03
CA ASN A 27 -56.13 34.12 35.68
C ASN A 27 -57.17 34.12 36.76
N SER A 28 -57.11 35.11 37.66
CA SER A 28 -58.09 35.29 38.74
C SER A 28 -59.53 35.44 38.23
N PHE A 29 -59.71 36.21 37.14
CA PHE A 29 -61.02 36.36 36.49
C PHE A 29 -61.53 35.00 35.90
N ILE A 30 -60.70 34.26 35.23
CA ILE A 30 -61.03 32.96 34.67
C ILE A 30 -61.39 31.95 35.79
N GLU A 31 -60.55 31.87 36.83
CA GLU A 31 -60.73 30.96 37.95
C GLU A 31 -62.01 31.22 38.74
N GLU A 32 -62.37 32.51 38.94
CA GLU A 32 -63.59 32.89 39.59
C GLU A 32 -64.84 32.47 38.79
N HIS A 33 -64.79 32.69 37.46
CA HIS A 33 -65.87 32.28 36.58
C HIS A 33 -66.02 30.74 36.51
N LEU A 34 -64.88 30.01 36.49
CA LEU A 34 -64.89 28.54 36.46
C LEU A 34 -65.46 27.92 37.73
N LYS A 35 -65.43 28.58 38.92
CA LYS A 35 -66.10 28.12 40.12
C LYS A 35 -67.60 28.11 40.04
N GLU A 36 -68.15 28.98 39.22
CA GLU A 36 -69.60 29.18 39.11
C GLU A 36 -70.18 28.61 37.78
N CYS A 37 -69.38 28.40 36.75
CA CYS A 37 -69.82 27.94 35.44
C CYS A 37 -69.34 26.55 35.08
N SER A 38 -70.20 25.53 35.26
CA SER A 38 -69.89 24.14 34.91
C SER A 38 -69.70 23.87 33.42
N GLU A 39 -70.24 24.72 32.54
CA GLU A 39 -70.06 24.60 31.07
C GLU A 39 -68.64 24.99 30.66
N CYS A 40 -68.13 26.11 31.16
CA CYS A 40 -66.75 26.53 30.90
C CYS A 40 -65.73 25.58 31.54
N GLN A 41 -66.04 24.97 32.69
CA GLN A 41 -65.21 23.98 33.31
C GLN A 41 -65.06 22.71 32.44
N LYS A 42 -66.14 22.25 31.82
CA LYS A 42 -66.08 21.09 30.89
C LYS A 42 -65.25 21.42 29.63
N VAL A 43 -65.31 22.66 29.11
CA VAL A 43 -64.51 23.07 27.99
C VAL A 43 -63.01 23.03 28.35
N LEU A 44 -62.64 23.54 29.53
CA LEU A 44 -61.28 23.49 30.04
C LEU A 44 -60.78 22.05 30.20
N GLU A 45 -61.57 21.14 30.81
CA GLU A 45 -61.21 19.74 30.98
C GLU A 45 -60.97 19.04 29.62
N ASN A 46 -61.77 19.32 28.62
CA ASN A 46 -61.59 18.74 27.27
C ASN A 46 -60.31 19.23 26.61
N MET A 47 -60.02 20.55 26.68
CA MET A 47 -58.77 21.09 26.17
C MET A 47 -57.54 20.51 26.83
N GLN A 48 -57.58 20.34 28.17
CA GLN A 48 -56.47 19.70 28.91
C GLN A 48 -56.30 18.23 28.56
N LYS A 49 -57.35 17.47 28.29
CA LYS A 49 -57.30 16.08 27.82
C LYS A 49 -56.67 15.98 26.45
N GLU A 50 -57.06 16.82 25.51
CA GLU A 50 -56.50 16.85 24.14
C GLU A 50 -55.02 17.15 24.14
N ILE A 51 -54.55 18.10 24.96
CA ILE A 51 -53.13 18.44 25.09
C ILE A 51 -52.36 17.28 25.68
N LYS A 52 -52.82 16.61 26.72
CA LYS A 52 -52.18 15.44 27.30
C LYS A 52 -52.02 14.27 26.32
N VAL A 53 -53.07 13.99 25.52
CA VAL A 53 -53.07 12.93 24.51
C VAL A 53 -52.08 13.29 23.37
N SER A 54 -52.07 14.54 22.91
CA SER A 54 -51.18 15.02 21.87
C SER A 54 -49.69 14.90 22.32
N ASN A 55 -49.35 15.34 23.51
CA ASN A 55 -48.02 15.28 24.04
C ASN A 55 -47.55 13.81 24.24
N ALA A 56 -48.39 12.94 24.77
CA ALA A 56 -48.06 11.52 24.94
C ALA A 56 -47.77 10.82 23.60
N GLN A 57 -48.54 11.12 22.54
CA GLN A 57 -48.33 10.58 21.19
C GLN A 57 -47.05 11.14 20.53
N ARG A 58 -46.67 12.38 20.84
CA ARG A 58 -45.47 13.04 20.34
C ARG A 58 -44.22 12.41 20.98
N ASP A 59 -44.24 12.25 22.29
CA ASP A 59 -43.16 11.62 23.06
C ASP A 59 -42.90 10.17 22.60
N ASP A 60 -43.95 9.39 22.38
CA ASP A 60 -43.83 8.02 21.90
C ASP A 60 -43.19 7.92 20.49
N ARG A 61 -43.51 8.87 19.61
CA ARG A 61 -42.94 8.93 18.28
C ARG A 61 -41.44 9.31 18.31
N GLU A 62 -41.10 10.31 19.10
CA GLU A 62 -39.70 10.76 19.29
C GLU A 62 -38.84 9.66 19.91
N VAL A 63 -39.33 8.99 20.93
CA VAL A 63 -38.64 7.84 21.58
C VAL A 63 -38.44 6.68 20.60
N LYS A 64 -39.43 6.36 19.77
CA LYS A 64 -39.30 5.31 18.74
C LYS A 64 -38.28 5.71 17.66
N TYR A 65 -38.26 6.99 17.26
CA TYR A 65 -37.30 7.51 16.29
C TYR A 65 -35.87 7.43 16.83
N ILE A 66 -35.64 7.90 18.04
CA ILE A 66 -34.33 7.84 18.71
C ILE A 66 -33.84 6.40 18.88
N LYS A 67 -34.72 5.47 19.30
CA LYS A 67 -34.36 4.05 19.42
C LYS A 67 -33.96 3.45 18.06
N LYS A 68 -34.70 3.78 16.99
CA LYS A 68 -34.38 3.31 15.62
C LYS A 68 -33.06 3.87 15.12
N TYR A 69 -32.80 5.15 15.39
CA TYR A 69 -31.55 5.83 15.03
C TYR A 69 -30.36 5.23 15.78
N ASN A 70 -30.47 5.04 17.09
CA ASN A 70 -29.43 4.43 17.91
C ASN A 70 -29.13 2.99 17.48
N LYS A 71 -30.14 2.22 17.06
CA LYS A 71 -29.93 0.86 16.51
C LYS A 71 -29.12 0.91 15.21
N LYS A 72 -29.43 1.86 14.30
CA LYS A 72 -28.67 2.05 13.06
C LYS A 72 -27.21 2.46 13.34
N LEU A 73 -27.00 3.40 14.27
CA LEU A 73 -25.66 3.81 14.70
C LEU A 73 -24.83 2.65 15.29
N LYS A 74 -25.46 1.81 16.12
CA LYS A 74 -24.78 0.60 16.64
C LYS A 74 -24.37 -0.35 15.52
N ILE A 75 -25.26 -0.62 14.55
CA ILE A 75 -24.94 -1.47 13.39
C ILE A 75 -23.78 -0.87 12.59
N LEU A 76 -23.82 0.44 12.30
CA LEU A 76 -22.74 1.12 11.58
C LEU A 76 -21.40 1.04 12.34
N LYS A 77 -21.41 1.25 13.66
CA LYS A 77 -20.23 1.11 14.52
C LYS A 77 -19.62 -0.28 14.43
N TYR A 78 -20.42 -1.34 14.54
CA TYR A 78 -19.92 -2.71 14.45
C TYR A 78 -19.43 -3.06 13.03
N ALA A 79 -20.10 -2.55 12.00
CA ALA A 79 -19.64 -2.71 10.61
C ALA A 79 -18.28 -2.08 10.40
N LEU A 80 -18.07 -0.85 10.88
CA LEU A 80 -16.76 -0.16 10.79
C LEU A 80 -15.67 -0.91 11.58
N LEU A 81 -15.99 -1.41 12.78
CA LEU A 81 -15.07 -2.23 13.58
C LEU A 81 -14.69 -3.52 12.84
N ALA A 82 -15.64 -4.20 12.22
CA ALA A 82 -15.39 -5.41 11.44
C ALA A 82 -14.47 -5.12 10.23
N ILE A 83 -14.72 -4.05 9.48
CA ILE A 83 -13.88 -3.62 8.35
C ILE A 83 -12.45 -3.31 8.82
N MET A 84 -12.31 -2.58 9.93
CA MET A 84 -11.01 -2.28 10.52
C MET A 84 -10.25 -3.54 10.93
N LEU A 85 -10.94 -4.51 11.50
CA LEU A 85 -10.36 -5.78 11.94
C LEU A 85 -9.89 -6.62 10.75
N ILE A 86 -10.68 -6.70 9.68
CA ILE A 86 -10.29 -7.34 8.42
C ILE A 86 -9.04 -6.65 7.84
N TYR A 87 -9.02 -5.31 7.82
CA TYR A 87 -7.87 -4.55 7.35
C TYR A 87 -6.59 -4.87 8.14
N ILE A 88 -6.67 -4.92 9.48
CA ILE A 88 -5.54 -5.29 10.35
C ILE A 88 -5.04 -6.70 10.05
N ILE A 89 -5.94 -7.66 9.85
CA ILE A 89 -5.56 -9.04 9.51
C ILE A 89 -4.84 -9.09 8.15
N VAL A 90 -5.34 -8.41 7.14
CA VAL A 90 -4.75 -8.37 5.80
C VAL A 90 -3.35 -7.73 5.83
N VAL A 91 -3.21 -6.58 6.49
CA VAL A 91 -1.91 -5.88 6.61
C VAL A 91 -0.94 -6.70 7.46
N GLY A 92 -1.39 -7.28 8.57
CA GLY A 92 -0.57 -8.15 9.42
C GLY A 92 -0.01 -9.35 8.66
N ARG A 93 -0.86 -10.05 7.89
CA ARG A 93 -0.44 -11.16 7.02
C ARG A 93 0.63 -10.72 6.02
N ARG A 94 0.42 -9.59 5.32
CA ARG A 94 1.39 -9.05 4.36
C ARG A 94 2.72 -8.72 5.03
N THR A 95 2.69 -8.11 6.21
CA THR A 95 3.90 -7.77 6.98
C THR A 95 4.69 -9.01 7.38
N ILE A 96 4.02 -10.08 7.81
CA ILE A 96 4.66 -11.36 8.13
C ILE A 96 5.33 -11.97 6.90
N ILE A 97 4.66 -11.96 5.75
CA ILE A 97 5.25 -12.45 4.49
C ILE A 97 6.51 -11.65 4.16
N MET A 98 6.45 -10.31 4.16
CA MET A 98 7.59 -9.44 3.87
C MET A 98 8.76 -9.70 4.82
N PHE A 99 8.49 -9.84 6.11
CA PHE A 99 9.52 -10.14 7.11
C PHE A 99 10.16 -11.52 6.89
N SER A 100 9.36 -12.53 6.56
CA SER A 100 9.86 -13.87 6.23
C SER A 100 10.78 -13.85 5.01
N LEU A 101 10.37 -13.15 3.94
CA LEU A 101 11.17 -12.98 2.72
C LEU A 101 12.48 -12.25 3.01
N SER A 102 12.44 -11.18 3.81
CA SER A 102 13.62 -10.43 4.22
C SER A 102 14.65 -11.32 4.96
N ARG A 103 14.20 -12.15 5.90
CA ARG A 103 15.09 -13.08 6.61
C ARG A 103 15.76 -14.07 5.67
N LYS A 104 14.99 -14.66 4.75
CA LYS A 104 15.51 -15.62 3.76
C LYS A 104 16.50 -14.96 2.81
N ALA A 105 16.15 -13.77 2.30
CA ALA A 105 17.03 -13.01 1.42
C ALA A 105 18.36 -12.66 2.08
N ASN A 106 18.34 -12.23 3.36
CA ASN A 106 19.58 -11.93 4.10
C ASN A 106 20.45 -13.14 4.32
N ALA A 107 19.86 -14.31 4.62
CA ALA A 107 20.60 -15.55 4.75
C ALA A 107 21.30 -15.94 3.43
N ASN A 108 20.63 -15.73 2.29
CA ASN A 108 21.22 -16.02 0.98
C ASN A 108 22.24 -14.97 0.55
N LYS A 109 22.05 -13.67 0.89
CA LYS A 109 23.04 -12.62 0.64
C LYS A 109 24.34 -12.78 1.42
N ALA A 110 24.29 -13.42 2.57
CA ALA A 110 25.47 -13.74 3.36
C ALA A 110 26.31 -14.87 2.76
N ASN A 111 25.81 -15.57 1.73
CA ASN A 111 26.55 -16.59 1.02
C ASN A 111 27.51 -15.93 0.03
N ASP A 112 28.80 -16.21 0.20
CA ASP A 112 29.86 -15.65 -0.64
C ASP A 112 30.22 -16.54 -1.85
N ASN A 113 29.55 -17.69 -2.00
CA ASN A 113 29.71 -18.60 -3.14
C ASN A 113 28.41 -18.73 -3.91
N TYR A 114 28.26 -17.97 -4.98
CA TYR A 114 27.08 -18.02 -5.81
C TYR A 114 27.34 -17.67 -7.27
N TYR A 115 26.56 -18.28 -8.12
CA TYR A 115 26.39 -17.92 -9.53
C TYR A 115 25.11 -17.11 -9.67
N GLU A 116 25.19 -16.04 -10.46
CA GLU A 116 24.06 -15.19 -10.79
C GLU A 116 24.00 -14.94 -12.29
N LYS A 117 22.80 -14.99 -12.86
CA LYS A 117 22.55 -14.61 -14.23
C LYS A 117 21.33 -13.74 -14.33
N LEU A 118 21.47 -12.58 -15.00
CA LEU A 118 20.42 -11.60 -15.20
C LEU A 118 20.16 -11.43 -16.68
N TYR A 119 18.90 -11.32 -17.04
CA TYR A 119 18.43 -10.95 -18.36
C TYR A 119 17.64 -9.65 -18.23
N SER A 120 18.20 -8.55 -18.70
CA SER A 120 17.53 -7.24 -18.68
C SER A 120 17.08 -6.87 -20.08
N TYR A 121 15.76 -6.73 -20.25
CA TYR A 121 15.11 -6.35 -21.50
C TYR A 121 14.71 -4.88 -21.41
N GLN A 122 15.22 -4.06 -22.36
CA GLN A 122 14.85 -2.66 -22.48
C GLN A 122 14.67 -2.29 -23.96
N GLY A 123 13.44 -2.30 -24.41
CA GLY A 123 13.15 -2.15 -25.83
C GLY A 123 13.73 -3.32 -26.63
N GLU A 124 14.57 -3.01 -27.65
CA GLU A 124 15.23 -4.01 -28.49
C GLU A 124 16.58 -4.48 -27.91
N ILE A 125 16.99 -3.91 -26.78
CA ILE A 125 18.27 -4.24 -26.16
C ILE A 125 18.04 -5.33 -25.11
N LEU A 126 18.74 -6.45 -25.25
CA LEU A 126 18.90 -7.47 -24.24
C LEU A 126 20.30 -7.33 -23.62
N THR A 127 20.36 -7.09 -22.33
CA THR A 127 21.62 -7.15 -21.55
C THR A 127 21.63 -8.44 -20.74
N ILE A 128 22.62 -9.28 -20.97
CA ILE A 128 22.87 -10.50 -20.23
C ILE A 128 24.05 -10.25 -19.30
N THR A 129 23.84 -10.36 -18.00
CA THR A 129 24.90 -10.30 -17.01
C THR A 129 25.05 -11.70 -16.38
N GLU A 130 26.26 -12.22 -16.37
CA GLU A 130 26.59 -13.52 -15.80
C GLU A 130 27.75 -13.36 -14.84
N SER A 131 27.61 -13.81 -13.60
CA SER A 131 28.58 -13.60 -12.54
C SER A 131 28.84 -14.88 -11.75
N TYR A 132 30.11 -15.19 -11.58
CA TYR A 132 30.63 -16.25 -10.73
C TYR A 132 31.36 -15.60 -9.55
N ASN A 133 30.85 -15.82 -8.35
CA ASN A 133 31.36 -15.18 -7.13
C ASN A 133 31.78 -16.22 -6.11
N LYS A 134 32.98 -16.08 -5.52
CA LYS A 134 33.48 -16.94 -4.45
C LYS A 134 34.40 -16.16 -3.50
N GLY A 135 33.86 -15.78 -2.36
CA GLY A 135 34.52 -14.84 -1.47
C GLY A 135 34.69 -13.47 -2.13
N GLU A 136 35.95 -13.00 -2.18
CA GLU A 136 36.32 -11.76 -2.87
C GLU A 136 36.62 -11.94 -4.36
N ASP A 137 36.79 -13.18 -4.80
CA ASP A 137 37.08 -13.50 -6.19
C ASP A 137 35.79 -13.53 -7.02
N TYR A 138 35.85 -12.94 -8.20
CA TYR A 138 34.71 -12.93 -9.13
C TYR A 138 35.11 -12.83 -10.59
N LEU A 139 34.22 -13.35 -11.43
CA LEU A 139 34.19 -13.13 -12.86
C LEU A 139 32.79 -12.72 -13.26
N THR A 140 32.63 -11.47 -13.69
CA THR A 140 31.33 -10.94 -14.15
C THR A 140 31.45 -10.55 -15.60
N THR A 141 30.55 -11.04 -16.43
CA THR A 141 30.47 -10.71 -17.85
C THR A 141 29.12 -10.07 -18.13
N LEU A 142 29.12 -8.89 -18.74
CA LEU A 142 27.93 -8.18 -19.22
C LEU A 142 27.98 -8.15 -20.75
N THR A 143 26.96 -8.72 -21.40
CA THR A 143 26.84 -8.77 -22.87
C THR A 143 25.59 -8.02 -23.29
N ARG A 144 25.74 -7.04 -24.18
CA ARG A 144 24.62 -6.34 -24.80
C ARG A 144 24.34 -6.92 -26.18
N VAL A 145 23.10 -7.26 -26.40
CA VAL A 145 22.62 -7.89 -27.64
C VAL A 145 21.54 -7.00 -28.24
N VAL A 146 21.68 -6.67 -29.52
CA VAL A 146 20.66 -5.97 -30.30
C VAL A 146 20.40 -6.77 -31.58
N ASN A 147 19.14 -7.08 -31.88
CA ASN A 147 18.76 -7.87 -33.04
C ASN A 147 19.50 -9.21 -33.16
N GLY A 148 19.77 -9.87 -32.01
CA GLY A 148 20.50 -11.13 -31.95
C GLY A 148 22.01 -11.05 -32.10
N SER A 149 22.57 -9.86 -32.32
CA SER A 149 24.02 -9.64 -32.45
C SER A 149 24.62 -9.04 -31.18
N ASN A 150 25.75 -9.57 -30.71
CA ASN A 150 26.51 -8.99 -29.61
C ASN A 150 27.16 -7.69 -30.06
N ILE A 151 26.76 -6.56 -29.45
CA ILE A 151 27.30 -5.24 -29.80
C ILE A 151 28.37 -4.79 -28.81
N GLN A 152 28.32 -5.27 -27.59
CA GLN A 152 29.29 -4.94 -26.55
C GLN A 152 29.39 -6.08 -25.52
N LYS A 153 30.62 -6.35 -25.08
CA LYS A 153 30.91 -7.26 -23.96
C LYS A 153 31.82 -6.56 -22.98
N ILE A 154 31.45 -6.60 -21.71
CA ILE A 154 32.23 -6.04 -20.60
C ILE A 154 32.55 -7.18 -19.66
N THR A 155 33.81 -7.32 -19.26
CA THR A 155 34.27 -8.38 -18.34
C THR A 155 34.98 -7.74 -17.17
N TYR A 156 34.52 -8.07 -15.98
CA TYR A 156 35.12 -7.75 -14.70
C TYR A 156 35.69 -9.02 -14.10
N TYR A 157 36.97 -9.01 -13.76
CA TYR A 157 37.67 -10.14 -13.17
C TYR A 157 38.43 -9.68 -11.94
N LYS A 158 38.32 -10.42 -10.85
CA LYS A 158 39.16 -10.29 -9.65
C LYS A 158 39.50 -11.68 -9.14
N LYS A 159 40.80 -11.91 -8.88
CA LYS A 159 41.29 -13.12 -8.20
C LYS A 159 42.50 -12.77 -7.37
N GLY A 160 42.35 -12.82 -6.04
CA GLY A 160 43.36 -12.29 -5.13
C GLY A 160 43.53 -10.76 -5.33
N GLU A 161 44.77 -10.32 -5.58
CA GLU A 161 45.10 -8.94 -5.83
C GLU A 161 44.96 -8.54 -7.31
N GLU A 162 44.85 -9.53 -8.20
CA GLU A 162 44.74 -9.27 -9.62
C GLU A 162 43.31 -8.82 -10.00
N GLN A 163 43.22 -7.68 -10.69
CA GLN A 163 41.97 -7.16 -11.18
C GLN A 163 42.11 -6.77 -12.65
N LEU A 164 41.11 -7.14 -13.45
CA LEU A 164 41.05 -6.79 -14.89
C LEU A 164 39.64 -6.30 -15.23
N PHE A 165 39.62 -5.27 -16.04
CA PHE A 165 38.39 -4.79 -16.66
C PHE A 165 38.59 -4.66 -18.16
N ILE A 166 37.82 -5.42 -18.89
CA ILE A 166 37.95 -5.48 -20.35
C ILE A 166 36.61 -5.08 -20.95
N THR A 167 36.62 -4.16 -21.89
CA THR A 167 35.48 -3.88 -22.77
C THR A 167 35.80 -4.33 -24.18
N GLU A 168 34.87 -5.02 -24.79
CA GLU A 168 34.94 -5.45 -26.18
C GLU A 168 33.76 -4.86 -26.95
N SER A 169 34.07 -4.15 -28.05
CA SER A 169 33.08 -3.58 -28.94
C SER A 169 33.63 -3.59 -30.37
N GLU A 170 32.79 -3.95 -31.33
CA GLU A 170 33.18 -4.05 -32.74
C GLU A 170 34.45 -4.93 -32.97
N GLY A 171 34.60 -5.98 -32.21
CA GLY A 171 35.74 -6.90 -32.29
C GLY A 171 37.06 -6.35 -31.73
N LYS A 172 37.07 -5.17 -31.10
CA LYS A 172 38.24 -4.57 -30.44
C LYS A 172 38.15 -4.66 -28.95
N LYS A 173 39.23 -5.14 -28.30
CA LYS A 173 39.33 -5.24 -26.84
C LYS A 173 40.15 -4.08 -26.29
N HIS A 174 39.67 -3.49 -25.23
CA HIS A 174 40.34 -2.44 -24.47
C HIS A 174 40.34 -2.77 -22.99
N VAL A 175 41.46 -2.51 -22.30
CA VAL A 175 41.50 -2.56 -20.84
C VAL A 175 41.15 -1.19 -20.29
N LEU A 176 40.32 -1.14 -19.26
CA LEU A 176 40.04 0.08 -18.50
C LEU A 176 40.92 0.12 -17.27
N ASP A 177 41.38 1.32 -16.90
CA ASP A 177 42.21 1.53 -15.72
C ASP A 177 41.44 1.19 -14.44
N ALA A 178 42.06 0.41 -13.54
CA ALA A 178 41.43 -0.10 -12.33
C ALA A 178 41.03 1.00 -11.34
N GLU A 179 41.65 2.19 -11.40
CA GLU A 179 41.34 3.32 -10.49
C GLU A 179 39.91 3.89 -10.68
N THR A 180 39.26 3.60 -11.80
CA THR A 180 37.95 4.15 -12.14
C THR A 180 36.78 3.20 -11.89
N MET A 181 37.02 2.08 -11.24
CA MET A 181 36.06 0.98 -11.22
C MET A 181 35.36 0.83 -9.89
N ILE A 182 34.14 1.27 -9.89
CA ILE A 182 33.17 0.91 -8.86
C ILE A 182 32.37 -0.30 -9.38
N GLY A 183 32.73 -1.50 -8.88
CA GLY A 183 31.82 -2.64 -8.82
C GLY A 183 31.77 -3.61 -10.00
N GLY A 184 32.57 -4.67 -9.94
CA GLY A 184 32.33 -5.92 -10.67
C GLY A 184 31.57 -6.96 -9.84
N HIS A 185 31.47 -6.76 -8.53
CA HIS A 185 30.79 -7.67 -7.62
C HIS A 185 29.28 -7.34 -7.57
N ILE A 186 28.46 -8.24 -8.11
CA ILE A 186 27.03 -8.08 -8.12
C ILE A 186 26.45 -8.88 -6.94
N LEU A 187 25.74 -8.21 -6.05
CA LEU A 187 25.08 -8.87 -4.91
C LEU A 187 23.68 -9.34 -5.30
N PRO A 188 23.23 -10.50 -4.78
CA PRO A 188 21.88 -10.99 -5.01
C PRO A 188 20.81 -9.93 -4.70
N VAL A 189 19.90 -9.71 -5.65
CA VAL A 189 18.91 -8.64 -5.55
C VAL A 189 17.76 -9.05 -4.64
N THR A 190 17.46 -8.19 -3.67
CA THR A 190 16.25 -8.26 -2.88
C THR A 190 15.53 -6.91 -2.89
N TYR A 191 14.21 -6.96 -2.97
CA TYR A 191 13.36 -5.79 -2.91
C TYR A 191 12.62 -5.66 -1.57
N VAL A 192 13.02 -6.46 -0.57
CA VAL A 192 12.38 -6.48 0.75
C VAL A 192 13.32 -5.84 1.77
N SER A 193 12.81 -4.92 2.56
CA SER A 193 13.58 -4.21 3.59
C SER A 193 13.85 -5.09 4.82
N ASN A 194 14.95 -4.83 5.52
CA ASN A 194 15.29 -5.50 6.79
C ASN A 194 14.53 -4.91 7.99
N GLY A 195 13.93 -3.73 7.86
CA GLY A 195 13.24 -3.02 8.94
C GLY A 195 11.77 -3.43 9.07
N ILE A 196 11.30 -3.66 10.30
CA ILE A 196 9.88 -3.97 10.58
C ILE A 196 8.98 -2.83 10.11
N LEU A 197 9.33 -1.58 10.40
CA LEU A 197 8.56 -0.40 10.00
C LEU A 197 8.49 -0.24 8.49
N ALA A 198 9.60 -0.48 7.79
CA ALA A 198 9.62 -0.42 6.33
C ALA A 198 8.75 -1.54 5.71
N ASN A 199 8.79 -2.74 6.25
CA ASN A 199 7.93 -3.84 5.80
C ASN A 199 6.44 -3.56 6.08
N LEU A 200 6.11 -2.93 7.21
CA LEU A 200 4.76 -2.48 7.51
C LEU A 200 4.28 -1.41 6.52
N GLN A 201 5.11 -0.39 6.25
CA GLN A 201 4.79 0.64 5.25
C GLN A 201 4.55 0.04 3.87
N TYR A 202 5.42 -0.88 3.44
CA TYR A 202 5.22 -1.62 2.19
C TYR A 202 3.91 -2.42 2.18
N ALA A 203 3.61 -3.13 3.26
CA ALA A 203 2.39 -3.94 3.39
C ALA A 203 1.09 -3.11 3.32
N LEU A 204 1.15 -1.83 3.72
CA LEU A 204 0.02 -0.89 3.65
C LEU A 204 -0.30 -0.46 2.21
N ILE A 205 0.73 -0.26 1.38
CA ILE A 205 0.60 0.39 0.06
C ILE A 205 0.70 -0.60 -1.11
N THR A 206 1.16 -1.84 -0.88
CA THR A 206 1.37 -2.83 -1.95
C THR A 206 0.41 -4.00 -1.85
N GLY A 207 -0.01 -4.53 -3.00
CA GLY A 207 -0.67 -5.84 -3.11
C GLY A 207 0.36 -6.96 -3.04
N ILE A 208 0.03 -8.08 -2.39
CA ILE A 208 0.85 -9.31 -2.38
C ILE A 208 -0.03 -10.47 -2.82
N ASP A 209 0.32 -11.06 -3.95
CA ASP A 209 -0.32 -12.26 -4.50
C ASP A 209 0.68 -13.41 -4.58
N SER A 210 0.18 -14.64 -4.75
CA SER A 210 1.01 -15.83 -5.01
C SER A 210 0.89 -16.23 -6.47
N THR A 211 2.03 -16.60 -7.10
CA THR A 211 2.08 -17.07 -8.49
C THR A 211 3.28 -17.96 -8.74
N TYR A 212 3.38 -18.50 -9.95
CA TYR A 212 4.59 -19.15 -10.46
C TYR A 212 5.31 -18.21 -11.43
N CYS A 213 6.63 -18.13 -11.33
CA CYS A 213 7.47 -17.36 -12.22
C CYS A 213 8.79 -18.11 -12.47
N ASN A 214 9.16 -18.35 -13.72
CA ASN A 214 10.38 -19.08 -14.12
C ASN A 214 10.55 -20.44 -13.39
N GLY A 215 9.44 -21.17 -13.22
CA GLY A 215 9.42 -22.49 -12.56
C GLY A 215 9.48 -22.47 -11.04
N LYS A 216 9.41 -21.30 -10.40
CA LYS A 216 9.46 -21.11 -8.94
C LYS A 216 8.14 -20.58 -8.39
N GLU A 217 7.79 -20.99 -7.18
CA GLU A 217 6.71 -20.37 -6.44
C GLU A 217 7.14 -19.00 -5.91
N CYS A 218 6.41 -17.97 -6.32
CA CYS A 218 6.73 -16.59 -5.99
C CYS A 218 5.61 -15.87 -5.26
N TYR A 219 5.97 -14.88 -4.46
CA TYR A 219 5.10 -13.77 -4.12
C TYR A 219 5.30 -12.66 -5.15
N VAL A 220 4.19 -12.11 -5.64
CA VAL A 220 4.19 -10.89 -6.48
C VAL A 220 3.86 -9.70 -5.62
N ILE A 221 4.77 -8.75 -5.54
CA ILE A 221 4.57 -7.47 -4.87
C ILE A 221 4.23 -6.45 -5.94
N LYS A 222 2.99 -5.94 -5.90
CA LYS A 222 2.47 -4.98 -6.89
C LYS A 222 2.44 -3.58 -6.30
N GLY A 223 3.24 -2.68 -6.88
CA GLY A 223 3.16 -1.25 -6.67
C GLY A 223 2.49 -0.55 -7.85
N ASN A 224 2.40 0.78 -7.80
CA ASN A 224 1.77 1.57 -8.87
C ASN A 224 2.51 1.50 -10.21
N SER A 225 3.84 1.41 -10.15
CA SER A 225 4.73 1.44 -11.33
C SER A 225 5.63 0.22 -11.46
N TYR A 226 5.44 -0.81 -10.65
CA TYR A 226 6.27 -2.01 -10.70
C TYR A 226 5.54 -3.27 -10.28
N GLU A 227 6.06 -4.41 -10.73
CA GLU A 227 5.74 -5.74 -10.23
C GLU A 227 7.05 -6.48 -9.92
N ARG A 228 7.15 -7.05 -8.71
CA ARG A 228 8.34 -7.76 -8.24
C ARG A 228 7.97 -9.18 -7.85
N TYR A 229 8.56 -10.14 -8.52
CA TYR A 229 8.36 -11.56 -8.27
C TYR A 229 9.49 -12.05 -7.39
N ILE A 230 9.17 -12.50 -6.19
CA ILE A 230 10.14 -12.93 -5.18
C ILE A 230 9.91 -14.39 -4.86
N ASP A 231 10.95 -15.20 -5.02
CA ASP A 231 10.97 -16.61 -4.70
C ASP A 231 10.62 -16.82 -3.22
N LYS A 232 9.61 -17.64 -2.95
CA LYS A 232 9.17 -17.96 -1.59
C LYS A 232 10.21 -18.71 -0.77
N GLU A 233 11.08 -19.49 -1.42
CA GLU A 233 12.09 -20.27 -0.76
C GLU A 233 13.30 -19.44 -0.36
N THR A 234 13.84 -18.64 -1.28
CA THR A 234 15.10 -17.91 -1.08
C THR A 234 14.90 -16.45 -0.62
N GLY A 235 13.73 -15.87 -0.85
CA GLY A 235 13.46 -14.44 -0.63
C GLY A 235 14.13 -13.52 -1.65
N LEU A 236 14.75 -14.05 -2.70
CA LEU A 236 15.43 -13.29 -3.74
C LEU A 236 14.51 -13.00 -4.92
N ALA A 237 14.85 -11.96 -5.69
CA ALA A 237 14.11 -11.61 -6.89
C ALA A 237 14.24 -12.71 -7.96
N VAL A 238 13.15 -13.03 -8.65
CA VAL A 238 13.10 -13.89 -9.84
C VAL A 238 12.79 -13.06 -11.07
N ARG A 239 11.94 -12.04 -10.92
CA ARG A 239 11.59 -11.08 -11.98
C ARG A 239 11.26 -9.74 -11.38
N ASN A 240 11.67 -8.69 -12.06
CA ASN A 240 11.21 -7.32 -11.83
C ASN A 240 10.66 -6.74 -13.13
N ILE A 241 9.50 -6.12 -13.06
CA ILE A 241 8.86 -5.40 -14.16
C ILE A 241 8.72 -3.95 -13.72
N ASP A 242 9.38 -3.03 -14.41
CA ASP A 242 9.25 -1.60 -14.19
C ASP A 242 8.32 -1.00 -15.25
N LYS A 243 7.22 -0.41 -14.80
CA LYS A 243 6.17 0.22 -15.61
C LYS A 243 6.22 1.74 -15.57
N SER A 244 7.26 2.32 -14.94
CA SER A 244 7.34 3.77 -14.70
C SER A 244 7.58 4.59 -15.98
N ASN A 245 8.15 3.98 -17.01
CA ASN A 245 8.55 4.65 -18.25
C ASN A 245 7.47 4.65 -19.36
N LYS A 246 6.23 5.02 -19.01
CA LYS A 246 5.12 5.09 -19.98
C LYS A 246 5.34 6.12 -21.12
N GLU A 247 6.23 7.10 -20.94
CA GLU A 247 6.46 8.19 -21.91
C GLU A 247 7.63 7.95 -22.87
N ILE A 248 8.62 7.15 -22.50
CA ILE A 248 9.86 7.01 -23.30
C ILE A 248 9.80 5.84 -24.27
N THR A 249 9.08 4.78 -23.96
CA THR A 249 8.94 3.66 -24.88
C THR A 249 7.51 3.15 -24.93
N ARG A 250 6.82 3.50 -25.99
CA ARG A 250 5.45 3.05 -26.28
C ARG A 250 5.27 1.53 -26.40
N LYS A 251 6.27 0.72 -26.15
CA LYS A 251 6.20 -0.71 -26.46
C LYS A 251 6.65 -1.71 -25.39
N ASN A 252 7.56 -1.40 -24.46
CA ASN A 252 8.01 -2.46 -23.53
C ASN A 252 8.31 -1.93 -22.12
N ASP A 253 7.66 -2.51 -21.13
CA ASP A 253 8.09 -2.45 -19.74
C ASP A 253 9.54 -2.94 -19.64
N ALA A 254 10.35 -2.33 -18.76
CA ALA A 254 11.68 -2.85 -18.50
C ALA A 254 11.54 -4.12 -17.63
N ILE A 255 11.97 -5.24 -18.15
CA ILE A 255 11.90 -6.55 -17.48
C ILE A 255 13.30 -7.01 -17.16
N VAL A 256 13.51 -7.42 -15.90
CA VAL A 256 14.75 -8.08 -15.47
C VAL A 256 14.40 -9.43 -14.86
N ASP A 257 14.95 -10.49 -15.44
CA ASP A 257 14.87 -11.86 -14.92
C ASP A 257 16.18 -12.23 -14.21
N TYR A 258 16.07 -12.96 -13.10
CA TYR A 258 17.17 -13.33 -12.24
C TYR A 258 17.22 -14.85 -12.05
N GLU A 259 18.43 -15.42 -12.15
CA GLU A 259 18.74 -16.80 -11.84
C GLU A 259 19.87 -16.83 -10.82
N TYR A 260 19.71 -17.58 -9.71
CA TYR A 260 20.72 -17.75 -8.68
C TYR A 260 20.97 -19.22 -8.42
N LYS A 261 22.27 -19.59 -8.22
CA LYS A 261 22.69 -20.89 -7.73
C LYS A 261 23.77 -20.70 -6.67
N PHE A 262 23.58 -21.31 -5.53
CA PHE A 262 24.46 -21.14 -4.38
C PHE A 262 25.37 -22.35 -4.20
N ASN A 263 26.60 -22.14 -3.64
CA ASN A 263 27.56 -23.15 -3.30
C ASN A 263 28.02 -24.03 -4.49
N ILE A 264 27.97 -23.52 -5.70
CA ILE A 264 28.34 -24.26 -6.91
C ILE A 264 29.61 -23.76 -7.60
N VAL A 265 30.03 -22.51 -7.30
CA VAL A 265 31.18 -21.89 -7.98
C VAL A 265 32.49 -22.52 -7.52
N LYS A 266 33.29 -22.99 -8.48
CA LYS A 266 34.62 -23.53 -8.26
C LYS A 266 35.69 -22.49 -8.63
N ASN A 267 36.91 -22.65 -8.10
CA ASN A 267 38.01 -21.76 -8.47
C ASN A 267 38.37 -21.84 -9.98
N SER A 268 38.00 -22.96 -10.64
CA SER A 268 38.13 -23.13 -12.09
C SER A 268 37.14 -22.35 -12.91
N ASP A 269 36.04 -21.85 -12.32
CA ASP A 269 35.01 -21.10 -13.02
C ASP A 269 35.40 -19.61 -13.10
N ILE A 270 36.27 -19.15 -12.19
CA ILE A 270 36.83 -17.79 -12.19
C ILE A 270 38.14 -17.81 -12.96
N VAL A 271 38.01 -17.74 -14.29
CA VAL A 271 39.13 -17.80 -15.23
C VAL A 271 39.55 -16.41 -15.64
N LYS A 272 40.88 -16.16 -15.63
CA LYS A 272 41.42 -14.91 -16.14
C LYS A 272 41.06 -14.74 -17.62
N PRO A 273 40.43 -13.57 -18.01
CA PRO A 273 40.10 -13.32 -19.39
C PRO A 273 41.37 -13.21 -20.24
N ASP A 274 41.21 -13.61 -21.50
CA ASP A 274 42.32 -13.48 -22.48
C ASP A 274 42.61 -12.01 -22.79
N THR A 275 43.88 -11.65 -22.65
CA THR A 275 44.38 -10.29 -22.84
C THR A 275 45.31 -10.17 -24.09
N THR A 276 45.35 -11.18 -24.96
CA THR A 276 46.33 -11.22 -26.08
C THR A 276 46.04 -10.17 -27.20
N ASP A 277 44.79 -9.78 -27.40
CA ASP A 277 44.43 -8.86 -28.51
C ASP A 277 43.97 -7.49 -28.00
N ILE A 278 44.58 -6.98 -26.94
CA ILE A 278 44.22 -5.67 -26.40
C ILE A 278 44.83 -4.55 -27.28
N VAL A 279 43.94 -3.72 -27.83
CA VAL A 279 44.32 -2.64 -28.76
C VAL A 279 44.78 -1.38 -28.00
N GLY A 280 44.41 -1.19 -26.75
CA GLY A 280 44.80 -0.04 -25.94
C GLY A 280 44.11 0.05 -24.58
N THR A 281 44.52 1.03 -23.79
CA THR A 281 43.91 1.34 -22.48
C THR A 281 42.99 2.54 -22.67
N TYR A 282 41.68 2.38 -22.31
CA TYR A 282 40.78 3.54 -22.18
C TYR A 282 41.17 4.32 -20.93
N LYS A 283 41.72 5.49 -21.07
CA LYS A 283 41.71 6.49 -20.00
C LYS A 283 40.34 7.14 -19.96
N ASN A 284 39.81 7.29 -18.76
CA ASN A 284 38.45 7.79 -18.53
C ASN A 284 38.26 9.14 -19.24
N LEU A 285 37.32 9.21 -20.19
CA LEU A 285 36.96 10.45 -20.92
C LEU A 285 36.16 11.45 -20.05
N TYR A 286 35.91 11.10 -18.78
CA TYR A 286 35.11 11.93 -17.84
C TYR A 286 35.95 12.78 -16.87
N ASN A 287 37.29 12.76 -16.98
CA ASN A 287 38.16 13.66 -16.25
C ASN A 287 38.78 14.69 -17.19
N ASN A 288 37.94 15.55 -17.72
CA ASN A 288 38.30 16.88 -18.26
C ASN A 288 37.30 17.89 -17.73
#